data_dd945ee8afbceea69476aa15dd76dccb
#
_entry.id   dd945ee8afbceea69476aa15dd76dccb
#
_cell.length_a   1.000
_cell.length_b   1.000
_cell.length_c   1.000
_cell.angle_alpha   90.00
_cell.angle_beta   90.00
_cell.angle_gamma   90.00
#
_symmetry.space_group_name_H-M   'P 1'
#
loop_
_entity.id
_entity.type
_entity.pdbx_description
1 polymer ?
#
loop_
_entity_poly.entity_id
_entity_poly.type
_entity_poly.pdbx_seq_one_letter_code
_entity_poly.pdbx_strand_id
1 'polypeptide(L)'
;MLLGRDIYQVDDFKSAADELLALGPQAVLIKGGHLDAKHDELTDFLMWRSIEDGLEITQSKEFKHRRIDTENTHGTGCSLSAAIATYLADGHDLAHSVAKAIAYVEAGLEAGRYLSIGEGPGPLWPMFEFYPTSLPQEDR
;
A
#
# COMPACT_ATOMS: atom_id res chain seq x y z
N MET A 1 -11.19 -2.31 15.62
CA MET A 1 -9.82 -2.71 15.24
C MET A 1 -9.65 -4.20 15.46
N LEU A 2 -8.98 -4.92 14.53
CA LEU A 2 -8.82 -6.38 14.63
C LEU A 2 -7.98 -6.80 15.85
N LEU A 3 -6.99 -6.00 16.23
CA LEU A 3 -6.08 -6.28 17.36
C LEU A 3 -6.55 -5.74 18.71
N GLY A 4 -7.61 -4.91 18.75
CA GLY A 4 -8.06 -4.26 19.98
C GLY A 4 -7.07 -3.25 20.60
N ARG A 5 -5.97 -2.95 19.90
CA ARG A 5 -4.95 -1.98 20.27
C ARG A 5 -4.50 -1.14 19.07
N ASP A 6 -3.93 0.00 19.34
CA ASP A 6 -3.33 0.87 18.33
C ASP A 6 -1.88 0.45 18.05
N ILE A 7 -1.40 0.82 16.85
CA ILE A 7 -0.02 0.67 16.40
C ILE A 7 0.52 2.09 16.23
N TYR A 8 1.60 2.42 16.94
CA TYR A 8 2.12 3.79 16.99
C TYR A 8 3.44 3.98 16.23
N GLN A 9 4.16 2.90 15.97
CA GLN A 9 5.48 2.95 15.36
C GLN A 9 5.77 1.70 14.52
N VAL A 10 6.74 1.80 13.63
CA VAL A 10 7.14 0.70 12.72
C VAL A 10 7.63 -0.52 13.50
N ASP A 11 8.28 -0.32 14.64
CA ASP A 11 8.78 -1.41 15.49
C ASP A 11 7.66 -2.33 16.02
N ASP A 12 6.41 -1.82 16.08
CA ASP A 12 5.24 -2.61 16.48
C ASP A 12 4.71 -3.50 15.35
N PHE A 13 5.14 -3.29 14.09
CA PHE A 13 4.57 -3.97 12.93
C PHE A 13 4.76 -5.46 12.98
N LYS A 14 5.94 -5.93 13.40
CA LYS A 14 6.22 -7.35 13.49
C LYS A 14 5.29 -8.05 14.47
N SER A 15 5.15 -7.52 15.68
CA SER A 15 4.26 -8.13 16.68
C SER A 15 2.80 -8.07 16.26
N ALA A 16 2.38 -6.97 15.65
CA ALA A 16 1.02 -6.83 15.12
C ALA A 16 0.74 -7.81 13.97
N ALA A 17 1.70 -8.03 13.08
CA ALA A 17 1.59 -8.98 11.99
C ALA A 17 1.51 -10.43 12.50
N ASP A 18 2.32 -10.80 13.51
CA ASP A 18 2.26 -12.11 14.15
C ASP A 18 0.87 -12.37 14.77
N GLU A 19 0.33 -11.40 15.51
CA GLU A 19 -1.01 -11.48 16.09
C GLU A 19 -2.09 -11.62 15.01
N LEU A 20 -1.98 -10.87 13.91
CA LEU A 20 -2.93 -10.93 12.79
C LEU A 20 -2.83 -12.28 12.03
N LEU A 21 -1.63 -12.79 11.80
CA LEU A 21 -1.43 -14.11 11.19
C LEU A 21 -2.03 -15.23 12.04
N ALA A 22 -2.00 -15.09 13.37
CA ALA A 22 -2.62 -16.06 14.28
C ALA A 22 -4.14 -16.14 14.13
N LEU A 23 -4.79 -15.13 13.53
CA LEU A 23 -6.22 -15.14 13.21
C LEU A 23 -6.56 -16.03 11.98
N GLY A 24 -5.54 -16.54 11.26
CA GLY A 24 -5.72 -17.52 10.19
C GLY A 24 -5.35 -17.13 8.76
N PRO A 25 -5.11 -15.86 8.40
CA PRO A 25 -4.72 -15.53 7.03
C PRO A 25 -3.32 -16.09 6.70
N GLN A 26 -3.06 -16.32 5.40
CA GLN A 26 -1.74 -16.76 4.94
C GLN A 26 -0.71 -15.62 4.86
N ALA A 27 -1.19 -14.39 4.75
CA ALA A 27 -0.35 -13.21 4.68
C ALA A 27 -1.05 -11.99 5.28
N VAL A 28 -0.25 -11.06 5.79
CA VAL A 28 -0.70 -9.77 6.35
C VAL A 28 0.18 -8.67 5.78
N LEU A 29 -0.43 -7.61 5.26
CA LEU A 29 0.24 -6.37 4.87
C LEU A 29 -0.22 -5.25 5.79
N ILE A 30 0.69 -4.70 6.59
CA ILE A 30 0.45 -3.52 7.44
C ILE A 30 0.96 -2.30 6.69
N LYS A 31 0.08 -1.32 6.52
CA LYS A 31 0.40 -0.05 5.84
C LYS A 31 0.82 1.01 6.86
N GLY A 32 1.97 1.64 6.62
CA GLY A 32 2.52 2.66 7.51
C GLY A 32 2.03 4.09 7.25
N GLY A 33 1.19 4.30 6.25
CA GLY A 33 0.79 5.63 5.80
C GLY A 33 0.16 6.58 6.84
N HIS A 34 -0.29 6.06 7.98
CA HIS A 34 -0.93 6.84 9.06
C HIS A 34 -0.05 7.02 10.29
N LEU A 35 1.16 6.43 10.34
CA LEU A 35 1.95 6.39 11.58
C LEU A 35 2.63 7.71 11.91
N ASP A 36 3.17 8.41 10.95
CA ASP A 36 3.82 9.69 11.20
C ASP A 36 3.69 10.64 10.00
N ALA A 37 2.90 11.70 10.19
CA ALA A 37 2.72 12.72 9.16
C ALA A 37 3.97 13.59 8.92
N LYS A 38 5.00 13.48 9.78
CA LYS A 38 6.21 14.29 9.73
C LYS A 38 7.35 13.67 8.93
N HIS A 39 7.29 12.37 8.64
CA HIS A 39 8.32 11.68 7.89
C HIS A 39 7.98 11.58 6.41
N ASP A 40 8.94 11.91 5.56
CA ASP A 40 8.82 11.81 4.09
C ASP A 40 8.89 10.37 3.60
N GLU A 41 9.36 9.45 4.44
CA GLU A 41 9.45 8.02 4.16
C GLU A 41 8.33 7.26 4.88
N LEU A 42 7.68 6.38 4.14
CA LEU A 42 6.69 5.44 4.64
C LEU A 42 7.28 4.03 4.64
N THR A 43 6.86 3.21 5.59
CA THR A 43 7.22 1.80 5.64
C THR A 43 5.95 0.96 5.68
N ASP A 44 5.74 0.13 4.67
CA ASP A 44 4.75 -0.93 4.70
C ASP A 44 5.43 -2.25 5.07
N PHE A 45 4.76 -3.12 5.81
CA PHE A 45 5.32 -4.35 6.33
C PHE A 45 4.47 -5.55 5.92
N LEU A 46 5.07 -6.47 5.15
CA LEU A 46 4.46 -7.73 4.75
C LEU A 46 5.02 -8.87 5.60
N MET A 47 4.14 -9.74 6.10
CA MET A 47 4.49 -11.00 6.73
C MET A 47 3.61 -12.11 6.15
N TRP A 48 4.22 -13.27 5.83
CA TRP A 48 3.47 -14.38 5.24
C TRP A 48 4.06 -15.74 5.61
N ARG A 49 3.23 -16.77 5.52
CA ARG A 49 3.63 -18.16 5.66
C ARG A 49 4.03 -18.72 4.31
N SER A 50 5.09 -19.48 4.28
CA SER A 50 5.56 -20.24 3.12
C SER A 50 6.01 -21.63 3.52
N ILE A 51 6.16 -22.51 2.56
CA ILE A 51 6.71 -23.86 2.78
C ILE A 51 8.06 -23.91 2.09
N GLU A 52 9.12 -24.16 2.87
CA GLU A 52 10.47 -24.42 2.38
C GLU A 52 10.93 -25.77 2.90
N ASP A 53 11.44 -26.62 2.01
CA ASP A 53 11.89 -27.99 2.33
C ASP A 53 10.84 -28.82 3.11
N GLY A 54 9.56 -28.57 2.86
CA GLY A 54 8.45 -29.26 3.53
C GLY A 54 8.11 -28.73 4.93
N LEU A 55 8.76 -27.66 5.38
CA LEU A 55 8.51 -27.00 6.67
C LEU A 55 7.79 -25.67 6.45
N GLU A 56 6.77 -25.41 7.29
CA GLU A 56 6.14 -24.10 7.33
C GLU A 56 7.09 -23.10 8.01
N ILE A 57 7.38 -22.01 7.31
CA ILE A 57 8.18 -20.90 7.81
C ILE A 57 7.40 -19.60 7.68
N THR A 58 7.73 -18.63 8.52
CA THR A 58 7.20 -17.26 8.42
C THR A 58 8.29 -16.35 7.85
N GLN A 59 7.96 -15.68 6.76
CA GLN A 59 8.82 -14.69 6.12
C GLN A 59 8.25 -13.29 6.34
N SER A 60 9.11 -12.27 6.27
CA SER A 60 8.69 -10.88 6.33
C SER A 60 9.53 -9.99 5.43
N LYS A 61 8.95 -8.87 5.00
CA LYS A 61 9.63 -7.86 4.19
C LYS A 61 9.07 -6.47 4.47
N GLU A 62 9.97 -5.50 4.60
CA GLU A 62 9.64 -4.09 4.64
C GLU A 62 9.72 -3.49 3.23
N PHE A 63 8.79 -2.58 2.94
CA PHE A 63 8.78 -1.77 1.74
C PHE A 63 8.84 -0.31 2.15
N LYS A 64 9.97 0.31 1.90
CA LYS A 64 10.19 1.73 2.14
C LYS A 64 9.90 2.49 0.88
N HIS A 65 9.09 3.52 1.00
CA HIS A 65 8.69 4.34 -0.14
C HIS A 65 8.42 5.79 0.29
N ARG A 66 8.37 6.68 -0.69
CA ARG A 66 8.20 8.10 -0.42
C ARG A 66 6.74 8.45 -0.14
N ARG A 67 6.50 9.34 0.82
CA ARG A 67 5.21 9.99 0.99
C ARG A 67 4.97 10.96 -0.17
N ILE A 68 3.86 10.81 -0.86
CA ILE A 68 3.40 11.78 -1.85
C ILE A 68 2.56 12.81 -1.11
N ASP A 69 2.99 14.07 -1.17
CA ASP A 69 2.29 15.20 -0.54
C ASP A 69 1.07 15.58 -1.40
N THR A 70 -0.08 15.01 -1.05
CA THR A 70 -1.35 15.22 -1.73
C THR A 70 -2.53 14.94 -0.80
N GLU A 71 -3.62 15.67 -0.98
CA GLU A 71 -4.90 15.39 -0.34
C GLU A 71 -5.70 14.30 -1.08
N ASN A 72 -5.33 13.98 -2.34
CA ASN A 72 -6.02 13.03 -3.20
C ASN A 72 -5.66 11.58 -2.87
N THR A 73 -5.98 11.14 -1.65
CA THR A 73 -5.62 9.81 -1.12
C THR A 73 -6.77 8.82 -1.13
N HIS A 74 -7.96 9.24 -1.57
CA HIS A 74 -9.12 8.35 -1.61
C HIS A 74 -8.90 7.18 -2.58
N GLY A 75 -9.23 5.97 -2.14
CA GLY A 75 -9.12 4.76 -2.96
C GLY A 75 -7.74 4.08 -2.97
N THR A 76 -6.72 4.62 -2.29
CA THR A 76 -5.36 4.02 -2.24
C THR A 76 -5.37 2.58 -1.73
N GLY A 77 -6.15 2.29 -0.67
CA GLY A 77 -6.25 0.92 -0.12
C GLY A 77 -6.89 -0.06 -1.09
N CYS A 78 -8.01 0.34 -1.71
CA CYS A 78 -8.70 -0.48 -2.70
C CYS A 78 -7.84 -0.73 -3.94
N SER A 79 -7.17 0.32 -4.43
CA SER A 79 -6.27 0.20 -5.59
C SER A 79 -5.07 -0.68 -5.29
N LEU A 80 -4.48 -0.58 -4.10
CA LEU A 80 -3.39 -1.46 -3.67
C LEU A 80 -3.83 -2.92 -3.65
N SER A 81 -4.97 -3.21 -3.04
CA SER A 81 -5.49 -4.59 -2.95
C SER A 81 -5.80 -5.17 -4.33
N ALA A 82 -6.43 -4.39 -5.21
CA ALA A 82 -6.73 -4.80 -6.58
C ALA A 82 -5.45 -5.05 -7.39
N ALA A 83 -4.46 -4.16 -7.27
CA ALA A 83 -3.17 -4.32 -7.95
C ALA A 83 -2.41 -5.56 -7.47
N ILE A 84 -2.36 -5.82 -6.15
CA ILE A 84 -1.76 -7.05 -5.60
C ILE A 84 -2.43 -8.28 -6.21
N ALA A 85 -3.78 -8.32 -6.21
CA ALA A 85 -4.52 -9.45 -6.75
C ALA A 85 -4.23 -9.66 -8.26
N THR A 86 -4.12 -8.57 -9.02
CA THR A 86 -3.77 -8.61 -10.44
C THR A 86 -2.39 -9.19 -10.67
N TYR A 87 -1.36 -8.70 -9.96
CA TYR A 87 0.01 -9.19 -10.11
C TYR A 87 0.18 -10.64 -9.66
N LEU A 88 -0.57 -11.08 -8.62
CA LEU A 88 -0.62 -12.48 -8.21
C LEU A 88 -1.25 -13.35 -9.31
N ALA A 89 -2.34 -12.89 -9.92
CA ALA A 89 -3.00 -13.61 -11.04
C ALA A 89 -2.09 -13.70 -12.27
N ASP A 90 -1.19 -12.73 -12.45
CA ASP A 90 -0.17 -12.68 -13.53
C ASP A 90 1.03 -13.60 -13.24
N GLY A 91 1.03 -14.30 -12.09
CA GLY A 91 2.03 -15.31 -11.72
C GLY A 91 3.25 -14.77 -10.96
N HIS A 92 3.22 -13.52 -10.50
CA HIS A 92 4.27 -13.00 -9.63
C HIS A 92 4.17 -13.60 -8.22
N ASP A 93 5.30 -13.74 -7.53
CA ASP A 93 5.30 -14.06 -6.10
C ASP A 93 4.68 -12.92 -5.27
N LEU A 94 4.30 -13.24 -4.02
CA LEU A 94 3.59 -12.29 -3.15
C LEU A 94 4.41 -11.02 -2.88
N ALA A 95 5.68 -11.14 -2.55
CA ALA A 95 6.51 -9.99 -2.20
C ALA A 95 6.74 -9.07 -3.41
N HIS A 96 6.90 -9.65 -4.59
CA HIS A 96 7.02 -8.91 -5.85
C HIS A 96 5.70 -8.23 -6.23
N SER A 97 4.56 -8.93 -6.06
CA SER A 97 3.22 -8.38 -6.30
C SER A 97 2.94 -7.17 -5.42
N VAL A 98 3.31 -7.24 -4.13
CA VAL A 98 3.17 -6.11 -3.20
C VAL A 98 4.06 -4.94 -3.62
N ALA A 99 5.32 -5.18 -3.98
CA ALA A 99 6.24 -4.13 -4.42
C ALA A 99 5.70 -3.40 -5.66
N LYS A 100 5.24 -4.14 -6.67
CA LYS A 100 4.64 -3.57 -7.90
C LYS A 100 3.37 -2.78 -7.60
N ALA A 101 2.54 -3.29 -6.71
CA ALA A 101 1.29 -2.62 -6.34
C ALA A 101 1.54 -1.32 -5.56
N ILE A 102 2.55 -1.26 -4.69
CA ILE A 102 2.97 -0.03 -4.02
C ILE A 102 3.42 1.00 -5.07
N ALA A 103 4.30 0.61 -5.99
CA ALA A 103 4.79 1.50 -7.05
C ALA A 103 3.64 2.02 -7.95
N TYR A 104 2.66 1.17 -8.26
CA TYR A 104 1.47 1.57 -9.01
C TYR A 104 0.64 2.62 -8.26
N VAL A 105 0.42 2.42 -6.95
CA VAL A 105 -0.33 3.38 -6.12
C VAL A 105 0.42 4.71 -6.00
N GLU A 106 1.75 4.69 -5.82
CA GLU A 106 2.58 5.90 -5.80
C GLU A 106 2.47 6.68 -7.11
N ALA A 107 2.58 6.00 -8.24
CA ALA A 107 2.43 6.63 -9.56
C ALA A 107 1.03 7.23 -9.76
N GLY A 108 -0.01 6.54 -9.30
CA GLY A 108 -1.38 7.04 -9.33
C GLY A 108 -1.61 8.25 -8.42
N LEU A 109 -0.97 8.31 -7.25
CA LEU A 109 -1.00 9.45 -6.35
C LEU A 109 -0.27 10.67 -6.95
N GLU A 110 0.93 10.46 -7.51
CA GLU A 110 1.69 11.53 -8.14
C GLU A 110 0.95 12.09 -9.36
N ALA A 111 0.37 11.22 -10.19
CA ALA A 111 -0.43 11.64 -11.34
C ALA A 111 -1.73 12.38 -10.95
N GLY A 112 -2.35 11.97 -9.85
CA GLY A 112 -3.57 12.59 -9.32
C GLY A 112 -3.32 13.81 -8.43
N ARG A 113 -2.07 14.16 -8.14
CA ARG A 113 -1.68 15.11 -7.09
C ARG A 113 -2.40 16.47 -7.16
N TYR A 114 -2.61 16.97 -8.37
CA TYR A 114 -3.19 18.30 -8.61
C TYR A 114 -4.63 18.24 -9.13
N LEU A 115 -5.24 17.07 -9.15
CA LEU A 115 -6.64 16.96 -9.55
C LEU A 115 -7.55 17.59 -8.49
N SER A 116 -8.57 18.30 -8.95
CA SER A 116 -9.63 18.83 -8.10
C SER A 116 -10.94 18.17 -8.53
N ILE A 117 -11.36 17.13 -7.82
CA ILE A 117 -12.56 16.35 -8.12
C ILE A 117 -13.46 16.32 -6.88
N GLY A 118 -14.58 17.00 -6.94
CA GLY A 118 -15.55 17.04 -5.84
C GLY A 118 -15.09 17.87 -4.65
N GLU A 119 -15.74 17.66 -3.51
CA GLU A 119 -15.43 18.30 -2.23
C GLU A 119 -14.87 17.25 -1.26
N GLY A 120 -13.70 17.52 -0.66
CA GLY A 120 -13.00 16.61 0.26
C GLY A 120 -11.79 15.91 -0.36
N PRO A 121 -11.26 14.83 0.27
CA PRO A 121 -10.12 14.09 -0.26
C PRO A 121 -10.43 13.53 -1.64
N GLY A 122 -9.70 13.99 -2.66
CA GLY A 122 -9.83 13.50 -4.03
C GLY A 122 -9.24 12.10 -4.23
N PRO A 123 -9.53 11.46 -5.36
CA PRO A 123 -9.02 10.12 -5.68
C PRO A 123 -7.59 10.18 -6.21
N LEU A 124 -6.82 9.10 -6.01
CA LEU A 124 -5.65 8.86 -6.84
C LEU A 124 -6.09 8.69 -8.31
N TRP A 125 -5.14 8.84 -9.25
CA TRP A 125 -5.42 8.68 -10.68
C TRP A 125 -4.96 7.32 -11.20
N PRO A 126 -5.82 6.27 -11.21
CA PRO A 126 -5.40 4.90 -11.54
C PRO A 126 -5.14 4.67 -13.03
N MET A 127 -5.59 5.61 -13.89
CA MET A 127 -5.47 5.51 -15.34
C MET A 127 -4.27 6.29 -15.90
N PHE A 128 -3.27 6.60 -15.08
CA PHE A 128 -2.15 7.47 -15.43
C PHE A 128 -1.33 6.98 -16.64
N GLU A 129 -1.25 5.68 -16.87
CA GLU A 129 -0.55 5.11 -18.02
C GLU A 129 -1.28 5.35 -19.36
N PHE A 130 -2.62 5.39 -19.31
CA PHE A 130 -3.46 5.55 -20.50
C PHE A 130 -3.86 7.00 -20.76
N TYR A 131 -3.96 7.78 -19.70
CA TYR A 131 -4.35 9.18 -19.73
C TYR A 131 -3.33 9.98 -18.95
N PRO A 132 -2.18 10.35 -19.57
CA PRO A 132 -1.25 11.26 -18.93
C PRO A 132 -1.98 12.56 -18.57
N THR A 133 -1.76 13.05 -17.37
CA THR A 133 -2.42 14.21 -16.79
C THR A 133 -1.96 15.54 -17.40
N SER A 134 -1.95 15.62 -18.72
CA SER A 134 -2.08 16.89 -19.42
C SER A 134 -3.58 17.26 -19.49
N LEU A 135 -4.26 17.26 -18.35
CA LEU A 135 -5.49 18.03 -18.28
C LEU A 135 -5.10 19.49 -18.53
N PRO A 136 -5.78 20.21 -19.44
CA PRO A 136 -5.52 21.61 -19.66
C PRO A 136 -5.57 22.29 -18.29
N GLN A 137 -4.54 23.07 -17.97
CA GLN A 137 -4.65 24.06 -16.91
C GLN A 137 -5.68 25.06 -17.41
N GLU A 138 -6.95 24.78 -17.13
CA GLU A 138 -7.95 25.82 -17.24
C GLU A 138 -7.59 26.86 -16.18
N ASP A 139 -7.39 28.07 -16.66
CA ASP A 139 -6.97 29.26 -15.92
C ASP A 139 -7.68 29.33 -14.55
N ARG A 140 -6.90 29.40 -13.48
CA ARG A 140 -7.38 29.75 -12.14
C ARG A 140 -7.40 31.26 -12.00
#